data_dd0fc1fec98e2a71d09d0275cc3a20a3
#
_entry.id   dd0fc1fec98e2a71d09d0275cc3a20a3
#
_cell.length_a   1.000
_cell.length_b   1.000
_cell.length_c   1.000
_cell.angle_alpha   90.00
_cell.angle_beta   90.00
_cell.angle_gamma   90.00
#
_symmetry.space_group_name_H-M   'P 1'
#
loop_
_entity.id
_entity.type
_entity.pdbx_description
1 polymer ?
#
loop_
_entity_poly.entity_id
_entity_poly.type
_entity_poly.pdbx_seq_one_letter_code
_entity_poly.pdbx_strand_id
1 'polypeptide(L)' 'MIFENTWQNETVLHEAFIDDNADVSIREVTMGGDPLEDFVSYHPSIGASDDELTKICDDIYQTLMGAFVAEKMRIA' A
#
# COMPACT_ATOMS: atom_id res chain seq x y z
N MET A 1 5.97 2.03 -5.15
CA MET A 1 5.56 3.41 -4.81
C MET A 1 5.64 3.58 -3.29
N ILE A 2 6.08 4.73 -2.84
CA ILE A 2 6.23 5.03 -1.41
C ILE A 2 5.04 5.87 -0.95
N PHE A 3 4.45 5.49 0.18
CA PHE A 3 3.31 6.18 0.80
C PHE A 3 3.67 6.63 2.19
N GLU A 4 3.30 7.86 2.54
CA GLU A 4 3.41 8.37 3.89
C GLU A 4 2.08 8.18 4.61
N ASN A 5 2.12 7.54 5.77
CA ASN A 5 0.94 7.23 6.56
C ASN A 5 1.15 7.61 8.01
N THR A 6 0.05 7.76 8.75
CA THR A 6 0.08 7.88 10.20
C THR A 6 -0.43 6.58 10.81
N TRP A 7 0.41 5.94 11.62
CA TRP A 7 0.06 4.70 12.31
C TRP A 7 0.51 4.77 13.76
N GLN A 8 -0.40 4.53 14.67
CA GLN A 8 -0.13 4.62 16.11
C GLN A 8 0.46 5.99 16.51
N ASN A 9 -0.10 7.05 15.93
CA ASN A 9 0.32 8.45 16.15
C ASN A 9 1.74 8.78 15.66
N GLU A 10 2.32 7.94 14.83
CA GLU A 10 3.63 8.18 14.25
C GLU A 10 3.54 8.21 12.73
N THR A 11 4.41 9.01 12.10
CA THR A 11 4.55 9.00 10.65
C THR A 11 5.40 7.82 10.24
N VAL A 12 4.87 6.97 9.35
CA VAL A 12 5.57 5.82 8.79
C VAL A 12 5.53 5.86 7.28
N LEU A 13 6.58 5.33 6.65
CA LEU A 13 6.64 5.19 5.20
C LEU A 13 6.47 3.73 4.83
N HIS A 14 5.62 3.50 3.83
CA HIS A 14 5.39 2.17 3.27
C HIS A 14 5.72 2.17 1.79
N GLU A 15 6.44 1.14 1.35
CA GLU A 15 6.55 0.79 -0.06
C GLU A 15 5.47 -0.23 -0.38
N ALA A 16 4.71 0.01 -1.44
CA ALA A 16 3.59 -0.87 -1.77
C ALA A 16 3.36 -0.94 -3.27
N PHE A 17 2.81 -2.07 -3.70
CA PHE A 17 2.35 -2.29 -5.07
C PHE A 17 1.21 -3.31 -5.07
N ILE A 18 0.49 -3.36 -6.20
CA ILE A 18 -0.53 -4.40 -6.42
C ILE A 18 0.17 -5.58 -7.10
N ASP A 19 0.10 -6.74 -6.49
CA ASP A 19 0.74 -7.95 -7.02
C ASP A 19 -0.15 -8.67 -8.05
N ASP A 20 0.35 -9.78 -8.58
CA ASP A 20 -0.34 -10.55 -9.63
C ASP A 20 -1.67 -11.15 -9.16
N ASN A 21 -1.88 -11.25 -7.85
CA ASN A 21 -3.13 -11.76 -7.26
C ASN A 21 -4.12 -10.65 -6.95
N ALA A 22 -3.84 -9.42 -7.36
CA ALA A 22 -4.62 -8.23 -7.03
C ALA A 22 -4.65 -7.93 -5.52
N ASP A 23 -3.64 -8.38 -4.79
CA ASP A 23 -3.43 -8.06 -3.38
C ASP A 23 -2.48 -6.88 -3.24
N VAL A 24 -2.57 -6.17 -2.12
CA VAL A 24 -1.60 -5.14 -1.76
C VAL A 24 -0.40 -5.81 -1.13
N SER A 25 0.77 -5.68 -1.77
CA SER A 25 2.05 -6.05 -1.16
C SER A 25 2.64 -4.78 -0.55
N ILE A 26 2.93 -4.82 0.75
CA ILE A 26 3.33 -3.65 1.53
C ILE A 26 4.46 -4.00 2.48
N ARG A 27 5.39 -3.07 2.67
CA ARG A 27 6.41 -3.15 3.73
C ARG A 27 6.75 -1.76 4.23
N GLU A 28 7.15 -1.67 5.50
CA GLU A 28 7.65 -0.43 6.07
C GLU A 28 9.10 -0.20 5.61
N VAL A 29 9.41 1.07 5.30
CA VAL A 29 10.74 1.49 4.88
C VAL A 29 11.20 2.70 5.70
N THR A 30 12.50 2.95 5.71
CA THR A 30 13.08 4.15 6.32
C THR A 30 12.84 5.38 5.46
N MET A 31 13.15 6.56 6.00
CA MET A 31 13.09 7.82 5.24
C MET A 31 13.98 7.79 3.99
N GLY A 32 15.04 6.99 4.02
CA GLY A 32 15.91 6.79 2.85
C GLY A 32 15.42 5.73 1.88
N GLY A 33 14.29 5.08 2.17
CA GLY A 33 13.71 4.05 1.32
C GLY A 33 14.25 2.65 1.58
N ASP A 34 15.04 2.44 2.62
CA ASP A 34 15.57 1.13 2.97
C ASP A 34 14.51 0.28 3.66
N PRO A 35 14.34 -1.01 3.27
CA PRO A 35 13.32 -1.86 3.87
C PRO A 35 13.62 -2.18 5.33
N LEU A 36 12.59 -2.11 6.17
CA LEU A 36 12.64 -2.49 7.57
C LEU A 36 12.09 -3.91 7.79
N GLU A 37 11.38 -4.45 6.81
CA GLU A 37 10.76 -5.77 6.87
C GLU A 37 10.56 -6.32 5.47
N ASP A 38 10.17 -7.60 5.36
CA ASP A 38 9.78 -8.21 4.09
C ASP A 38 8.37 -7.76 3.70
N PHE A 39 8.06 -7.84 2.39
CA PHE A 39 6.70 -7.59 1.92
C PHE A 39 5.71 -8.56 2.52
N VAL A 40 4.55 -8.02 2.90
CA VAL A 40 3.40 -8.80 3.36
C VAL A 40 2.24 -8.50 2.42
N SER A 41 1.50 -9.54 2.03
CA SER A 41 0.34 -9.40 1.14
C SER A 41 -0.94 -9.31 1.95
N TYR A 42 -1.80 -8.36 1.59
CA TYR A 42 -3.15 -8.21 2.15
C TYR A 42 -4.17 -8.17 1.03
N HIS A 43 -5.21 -8.99 1.13
CA HIS A 43 -6.33 -8.92 0.21
C HIS A 43 -7.22 -7.72 0.59
N PRO A 44 -7.58 -6.84 -0.35
CA PRO A 44 -8.31 -5.62 -0.02
C PRO A 44 -9.63 -5.83 0.73
N SER A 45 -10.35 -6.92 0.43
CA SER A 45 -11.64 -7.21 1.07
C SER A 45 -11.52 -7.90 2.42
N ILE A 46 -10.36 -8.51 2.72
CA ILE A 46 -10.12 -9.18 4.00
C ILE A 46 -9.44 -8.23 4.98
N GLY A 47 -8.53 -7.41 4.47
CA GLY A 47 -7.77 -6.47 5.29
C GLY A 47 -6.67 -7.13 6.10
N ALA A 48 -6.29 -6.47 7.18
CA ALA A 48 -5.28 -6.92 8.14
C ALA A 48 -5.93 -7.13 9.50
N SER A 49 -5.20 -7.73 10.44
CA SER A 49 -5.67 -7.93 11.80
C SER A 49 -5.77 -6.63 12.62
N ASP A 50 -5.09 -5.59 12.19
CA ASP A 50 -5.12 -4.26 12.80
C ASP A 50 -5.99 -3.33 11.96
N ASP A 51 -7.00 -2.69 12.57
CA ASP A 51 -7.96 -1.84 11.86
C ASP A 51 -7.28 -0.63 11.21
N GLU A 52 -6.31 -0.04 11.88
CA GLU A 52 -5.57 1.11 11.36
C GLU A 52 -4.74 0.70 10.14
N LEU A 53 -4.08 -0.46 10.20
CA LEU A 53 -3.32 -0.99 9.07
C LEU A 53 -4.24 -1.39 7.92
N THR A 54 -5.41 -1.94 8.21
CA THR A 54 -6.43 -2.25 7.19
C THR A 54 -6.83 -0.99 6.43
N LYS A 55 -7.07 0.11 7.13
CA LYS A 55 -7.40 1.38 6.50
C LYS A 55 -6.26 1.90 5.62
N ILE A 56 -5.03 1.79 6.09
CA ILE A 56 -3.84 2.17 5.30
C ILE A 56 -3.78 1.34 4.02
N CYS A 57 -3.97 0.03 4.12
CA CYS A 57 -3.95 -0.86 2.95
C CYS A 57 -5.08 -0.55 1.97
N ASP A 58 -6.28 -0.26 2.46
CA ASP A 58 -7.41 0.12 1.61
C ASP A 58 -7.14 1.43 0.88
N ASP A 59 -6.60 2.43 1.56
CA ASP A 59 -6.26 3.73 0.96
C ASP A 59 -5.19 3.57 -0.11
N ILE A 60 -4.16 2.77 0.16
CA ILE A 60 -3.10 2.46 -0.80
C ILE A 60 -3.66 1.74 -2.01
N TYR A 61 -4.51 0.74 -1.80
CA TYR A 61 -5.17 0.00 -2.88
C TYR A 61 -5.95 0.94 -3.79
N GLN A 62 -6.78 1.81 -3.21
CA GLN A 62 -7.57 2.76 -3.98
C GLN A 62 -6.69 3.71 -4.79
N THR A 63 -5.61 4.19 -4.21
CA THR A 63 -4.66 5.08 -4.88
C THR A 63 -3.98 4.38 -6.05
N LEU A 64 -3.49 3.16 -5.84
CA LEU A 64 -2.80 2.38 -6.88
C LEU A 64 -3.75 1.98 -8.01
N MET A 65 -4.97 1.56 -7.70
CA MET A 65 -5.97 1.20 -8.70
C MET A 65 -6.44 2.42 -9.48
N GLY A 66 -6.59 3.57 -8.81
CA GLY A 66 -6.91 4.82 -9.48
C GLY A 66 -5.86 5.22 -10.50
N ALA A 67 -4.58 5.11 -10.14
CA ALA A 67 -3.46 5.38 -11.05
C ALA A 67 -3.44 4.40 -12.23
N PHE A 68 -3.70 3.12 -11.98
CA PHE A 68 -3.76 2.09 -13.02
C PHE A 68 -4.88 2.37 -14.03
N VAL A 69 -6.07 2.70 -13.54
CA VAL A 69 -7.22 3.03 -14.40
C VAL A 69 -6.94 4.29 -15.22
N ALA A 70 -6.39 5.32 -14.60
CA ALA A 70 -6.05 6.56 -15.29
C ALA A 70 -5.03 6.32 -16.41
N GLU A 71 -4.02 5.48 -16.17
CA GLU A 71 -3.03 5.12 -17.18
C GLU A 71 -3.67 4.40 -18.36
N LYS A 72 -4.58 3.45 -18.10
CA LYS A 72 -5.31 2.74 -19.14
C LYS A 72 -6.19 3.67 -19.97
N MET A 73 -6.88 4.61 -19.33
CA MET A 73 -7.72 5.59 -20.02
C MET A 73 -6.89 6.54 -20.88
N ARG A 74 -5.70 6.89 -20.44
CA ARG A 74 -4.81 7.77 -21.20
C ARG A 74 -4.29 7.10 -22.48
N ILE A 75 -4.04 5.80 -22.43
CA ILE A 75 -3.54 5.02 -23.57
C ILE A 75 -4.66 4.73 -24.59
N ALA A 76 -5.86 4.56 -24.09
CA ALA A 76 -7.02 4.32 -24.94
C ALA A 76 -7.49 5.59 -25.61
#